data_5ad64d18fd23cdb609a1fb72e46a9501
#
_entry.id   5ad64d18fd23cdb609a1fb72e46a9501
#
_cell.length_a   1.000
_cell.length_b   1.000
_cell.length_c   1.000
_cell.angle_alpha   90.00
_cell.angle_beta   90.00
_cell.angle_gamma   90.00
#
_symmetry.space_group_name_H-M   'P 1'
#
loop_
_entity.id
_entity.type
_entity.pdbx_description
1 polymer ?
#
loop_
_entity_poly.entity_id
_entity_poly.type
_entity_poly.pdbx_seq_one_letter_code
_entity_poly.pdbx_strand_id
1 'polypeptide(L)'
;EIKKQWGENAPTATGLSALEMIARAKTGELKALLVHRSNPVMDFPGGSQVIEALKNLELLVVHDMLETETTELAHLVLSSSGPGYDEGTTTNIGGRVQARKKAFESTQTPDWKIINLMHKVLGDETEYRRFSDVTEEISQKVPGYQEISKKSAGKTGCDRADIASSDGPVSDNRVEAGKDGSLRLRVATYLFSHDKVLDASSKLAHHFLPSTAYLHEDDAQKLSVKDGDTVLLSAGNANLEATAKVNNRCQSGGVVVPRVSDEQGVNALVSADGSGPAWVEVRKV
;
A
#
# COMPACT_ATOMS: atom_id res chain seq x y z
N GLU A 1 -20.08 -0.15 19.98
CA GLU A 1 -20.82 -0.21 18.69
C GLU A 1 -20.51 -1.50 17.91
N ILE A 2 -19.23 -1.90 17.75
CA ILE A 2 -18.81 -3.12 17.02
C ILE A 2 -19.54 -4.37 17.53
N LYS A 3 -19.56 -4.63 18.85
CA LYS A 3 -20.30 -5.75 19.42
C LYS A 3 -21.79 -5.72 19.12
N LYS A 4 -22.40 -4.54 19.08
CA LYS A 4 -23.80 -4.37 18.74
C LYS A 4 -24.13 -4.79 17.30
N GLN A 5 -23.18 -4.58 16.39
CA GLN A 5 -23.35 -4.88 14.96
C GLN A 5 -22.94 -6.31 14.60
N TRP A 6 -21.87 -6.82 15.23
CA TRP A 6 -21.23 -8.10 14.84
C TRP A 6 -21.23 -9.15 15.96
N GLY A 7 -21.98 -8.90 17.06
CA GLY A 7 -22.14 -9.84 18.15
C GLY A 7 -21.05 -9.77 19.21
N GLU A 8 -21.26 -10.54 20.28
CA GLU A 8 -20.40 -10.53 21.47
C GLU A 8 -18.97 -11.05 21.23
N ASN A 9 -18.79 -11.89 20.22
CA ASN A 9 -17.49 -12.47 19.86
C ASN A 9 -16.64 -11.52 19.00
N ALA A 10 -17.18 -10.37 18.57
CA ALA A 10 -16.42 -9.41 17.79
C ALA A 10 -15.27 -8.84 18.64
N PRO A 11 -14.04 -8.80 18.10
CA PRO A 11 -12.89 -8.25 18.82
C PRO A 11 -13.10 -6.74 19.01
N THR A 12 -12.92 -6.26 20.23
CA THR A 12 -13.04 -4.84 20.60
C THR A 12 -11.71 -4.20 20.97
N ALA A 13 -10.68 -5.02 21.18
CA ALA A 13 -9.32 -4.53 21.36
C ALA A 13 -8.76 -3.97 20.04
N THR A 14 -7.91 -2.97 20.13
CA THR A 14 -7.15 -2.48 18.99
C THR A 14 -6.30 -3.63 18.43
N GLY A 15 -6.43 -3.88 17.13
CA GLY A 15 -5.61 -4.85 16.42
C GLY A 15 -4.19 -4.35 16.18
N LEU A 16 -3.41 -5.16 15.47
CA LEU A 16 -2.06 -4.80 15.06
C LEU A 16 -2.10 -3.88 13.83
N SER A 17 -1.21 -2.91 13.78
CA SER A 17 -0.91 -2.21 12.53
C SER A 17 -0.23 -3.15 11.54
N ALA A 18 -0.20 -2.79 10.26
CA ALA A 18 0.42 -3.62 9.23
C ALA A 18 1.91 -3.88 9.51
N LEU A 19 2.66 -2.89 9.98
CA LEU A 19 4.07 -3.06 10.35
C LEU A 19 4.25 -3.98 11.56
N GLU A 20 3.37 -3.88 12.56
CA GLU A 20 3.36 -4.80 13.69
C GLU A 20 3.02 -6.25 13.28
N MET A 21 2.11 -6.42 12.29
CA MET A 21 1.84 -7.75 11.74
C MET A 21 3.08 -8.36 11.10
N ILE A 22 3.83 -7.60 10.32
CA ILE A 22 5.10 -8.05 9.72
C ILE A 22 6.14 -8.37 10.81
N ALA A 23 6.28 -7.51 11.81
CA ALA A 23 7.22 -7.75 12.91
C ALA A 23 6.88 -9.05 13.67
N ARG A 24 5.60 -9.29 13.97
CA ARG A 24 5.16 -10.52 14.65
C ARG A 24 5.19 -11.77 13.76
N ALA A 25 5.00 -11.63 12.47
CA ALA A 25 5.22 -12.71 11.51
C ALA A 25 6.70 -13.13 11.52
N LYS A 26 7.62 -12.17 11.56
CA LYS A 26 9.06 -12.43 11.64
C LYS A 26 9.46 -13.18 12.90
N THR A 27 8.82 -12.91 14.04
CA THR A 27 9.08 -13.62 15.32
C THR A 27 8.31 -14.94 15.45
N GLY A 28 7.42 -15.27 14.51
CA GLY A 28 6.55 -16.46 14.56
C GLY A 28 5.35 -16.34 15.52
N GLU A 29 5.13 -15.16 16.10
CA GLU A 29 3.95 -14.90 16.92
C GLU A 29 2.67 -14.82 16.09
N LEU A 30 2.75 -14.23 14.88
CA LEU A 30 1.66 -14.25 13.91
C LEU A 30 1.84 -15.47 12.99
N LYS A 31 0.85 -16.35 12.96
CA LYS A 31 0.92 -17.62 12.24
C LYS A 31 0.19 -17.60 10.91
N ALA A 32 -0.86 -16.79 10.80
CA ALA A 32 -1.67 -16.71 9.59
C ALA A 32 -1.92 -15.25 9.22
N LEU A 33 -1.86 -14.96 7.90
CA LEU A 33 -2.14 -13.64 7.35
C LEU A 33 -2.97 -13.76 6.07
N LEU A 34 -4.04 -12.98 5.99
CA LEU A 34 -4.78 -12.75 4.76
C LEU A 34 -4.39 -11.38 4.22
N VAL A 35 -3.82 -11.35 3.03
CA VAL A 35 -3.48 -10.13 2.29
C VAL A 35 -4.51 -9.91 1.19
N HIS A 36 -5.14 -8.75 1.17
CA HIS A 36 -6.15 -8.40 0.19
C HIS A 36 -5.75 -7.18 -0.61
N ARG A 37 -5.55 -7.34 -1.92
CA ARG A 37 -5.18 -6.29 -2.88
C ARG A 37 -4.04 -5.40 -2.41
N SER A 38 -2.98 -6.01 -1.92
CA SER A 38 -1.79 -5.33 -1.45
C SER A 38 -0.56 -6.18 -1.76
N ASN A 39 0.55 -5.52 -2.00
CA ASN A 39 1.83 -6.18 -2.20
C ASN A 39 2.83 -5.77 -1.10
N PRO A 40 2.71 -6.33 0.12
CA PRO A 40 3.57 -5.98 1.26
C PRO A 40 5.06 -6.03 0.95
N VAL A 41 5.52 -6.95 0.11
CA VAL A 41 6.94 -7.06 -0.29
C VAL A 41 7.42 -5.76 -0.94
N MET A 42 6.57 -5.13 -1.74
CA MET A 42 6.88 -3.87 -2.42
C MET A 42 6.41 -2.64 -1.65
N ASP A 43 5.32 -2.77 -0.90
CA ASP A 43 4.64 -1.63 -0.28
C ASP A 43 5.25 -1.22 1.05
N PHE A 44 5.81 -2.17 1.80
CA PHE A 44 6.31 -1.91 3.14
C PHE A 44 7.83 -1.68 3.17
N PRO A 45 8.32 -0.90 4.11
CA PRO A 45 9.74 -0.74 4.33
C PRO A 45 10.38 -2.06 4.77
N GLY A 46 11.67 -2.23 4.50
CA GLY A 46 12.44 -3.37 4.96
C GLY A 46 12.61 -4.51 3.96
N GLY A 47 12.06 -4.42 2.75
CA GLY A 47 12.35 -5.32 1.62
C GLY A 47 12.52 -6.80 1.99
N SER A 48 13.77 -7.27 2.06
CA SER A 48 14.11 -8.66 2.39
C SER A 48 13.57 -9.13 3.75
N GLN A 49 13.41 -8.25 4.73
CA GLN A 49 12.86 -8.60 6.03
C GLN A 49 11.35 -8.88 5.96
N VAL A 50 10.64 -8.20 5.06
CA VAL A 50 9.21 -8.49 4.78
C VAL A 50 9.08 -9.86 4.16
N ILE A 51 9.94 -10.21 3.19
CA ILE A 51 9.97 -11.55 2.57
C ILE A 51 10.22 -12.63 3.62
N GLU A 52 11.21 -12.42 4.50
CA GLU A 52 11.51 -13.35 5.59
C GLU A 52 10.31 -13.53 6.53
N ALA A 53 9.67 -12.44 6.92
CA ALA A 53 8.49 -12.46 7.78
C ALA A 53 7.32 -13.23 7.14
N LEU A 54 7.03 -13.01 5.86
CA LEU A 54 5.97 -13.71 5.16
C LEU A 54 6.25 -15.22 4.99
N LYS A 55 7.52 -15.60 4.79
CA LYS A 55 7.95 -17.00 4.73
C LYS A 55 7.82 -17.74 6.07
N ASN A 56 7.85 -17.02 7.18
CA ASN A 56 7.69 -17.64 8.53
C ASN A 56 6.23 -17.94 8.88
N LEU A 57 5.26 -17.46 8.10
CA LEU A 57 3.85 -17.74 8.36
C LEU A 57 3.51 -19.22 8.11
N GLU A 58 2.69 -19.81 8.97
CA GLU A 58 2.11 -21.13 8.75
C GLU A 58 1.07 -21.11 7.62
N LEU A 59 0.38 -19.96 7.44
CA LEU A 59 -0.61 -19.76 6.39
C LEU A 59 -0.56 -18.31 5.87
N LEU A 60 -0.19 -18.16 4.61
CA LEU A 60 -0.33 -16.91 3.87
C LEU A 60 -1.36 -17.10 2.76
N VAL A 61 -2.48 -16.39 2.86
CA VAL A 61 -3.51 -16.32 1.83
C VAL A 61 -3.43 -14.95 1.16
N VAL A 62 -3.29 -14.92 -0.15
CA VAL A 62 -3.25 -13.67 -0.90
C VAL A 62 -4.43 -13.62 -1.87
N HIS A 63 -5.23 -12.57 -1.77
CA HIS A 63 -6.33 -12.29 -2.66
C HIS A 63 -5.98 -11.09 -3.53
N ASP A 64 -5.58 -11.33 -4.77
CA ASP A 64 -5.13 -10.29 -5.69
C ASP A 64 -5.52 -10.58 -7.13
N MET A 65 -5.45 -9.55 -7.98
CA MET A 65 -5.79 -9.63 -9.40
C MET A 65 -4.58 -9.89 -10.31
N LEU A 66 -3.37 -9.70 -9.81
CA LEU A 66 -2.12 -9.87 -10.54
C LEU A 66 -1.15 -10.75 -9.76
N GLU A 67 -0.25 -11.38 -10.47
CA GLU A 67 0.92 -12.02 -9.88
C GLU A 67 1.87 -10.95 -9.35
N THR A 68 2.25 -11.07 -8.08
CA THR A 68 3.12 -10.15 -7.36
C THR A 68 4.15 -10.93 -6.55
N GLU A 69 5.20 -10.28 -6.09
CA GLU A 69 6.20 -10.86 -5.21
C GLU A 69 5.57 -11.45 -3.93
N THR A 70 4.45 -10.87 -3.47
CA THR A 70 3.70 -11.40 -2.33
C THR A 70 2.90 -12.66 -2.70
N THR A 71 2.28 -12.71 -3.89
CA THR A 71 1.57 -13.92 -4.35
C THR A 71 2.49 -15.11 -4.57
N GLU A 72 3.75 -14.87 -4.96
CA GLU A 72 4.77 -15.92 -5.11
C GLU A 72 5.12 -16.61 -3.78
N LEU A 73 4.96 -15.91 -2.66
CA LEU A 73 5.19 -16.44 -1.32
C LEU A 73 3.94 -17.11 -0.72
N ALA A 74 2.76 -16.96 -1.33
CA ALA A 74 1.49 -17.40 -0.77
C ALA A 74 1.33 -18.92 -0.75
N HIS A 75 0.75 -19.44 0.33
CA HIS A 75 0.29 -20.83 0.40
C HIS A 75 -1.00 -21.04 -0.41
N LEU A 76 -1.82 -19.99 -0.52
CA LEU A 76 -3.05 -19.99 -1.29
C LEU A 76 -3.26 -18.62 -1.94
N VAL A 77 -3.50 -18.60 -3.25
CA VAL A 77 -3.87 -17.40 -3.99
C VAL A 77 -5.33 -17.48 -4.41
N LEU A 78 -6.10 -16.45 -4.07
CA LEU A 78 -7.48 -16.28 -4.51
C LEU A 78 -7.50 -15.19 -5.59
N SER A 79 -7.86 -15.56 -6.81
CA SER A 79 -7.87 -14.64 -7.95
C SER A 79 -9.05 -13.68 -7.85
N SER A 80 -8.79 -12.40 -7.95
CA SER A 80 -9.73 -11.28 -7.90
C SER A 80 -10.01 -10.72 -9.29
N SER A 81 -11.14 -10.04 -9.45
CA SER A 81 -11.43 -9.30 -10.67
C SER A 81 -10.75 -7.94 -10.70
N GLY A 82 -10.32 -7.50 -11.88
CA GLY A 82 -9.72 -6.18 -12.08
C GLY A 82 -10.74 -5.04 -12.08
N PRO A 83 -10.28 -3.77 -12.05
CA PRO A 83 -11.14 -2.60 -12.18
C PRO A 83 -11.97 -2.64 -13.47
N GLY A 84 -13.26 -2.34 -13.37
CA GLY A 84 -14.20 -2.37 -14.51
C GLY A 84 -14.82 -3.73 -14.81
N TYR A 85 -14.34 -4.80 -14.20
CA TYR A 85 -14.91 -6.14 -14.34
C TYR A 85 -15.93 -6.51 -13.26
N ASP A 86 -16.09 -5.67 -12.26
CA ASP A 86 -17.08 -5.85 -11.18
C ASP A 86 -17.95 -4.60 -10.99
N GLU A 87 -19.05 -4.76 -10.27
CA GLU A 87 -19.91 -3.68 -9.85
C GLU A 87 -19.78 -3.46 -8.34
N GLY A 88 -20.05 -2.22 -7.89
CA GLY A 88 -19.95 -1.88 -6.50
C GLY A 88 -20.26 -0.43 -6.19
N THR A 89 -19.95 -0.03 -4.96
CA THR A 89 -19.87 1.38 -4.56
C THR A 89 -18.46 1.71 -4.12
N THR A 90 -18.05 2.93 -4.36
CA THR A 90 -16.74 3.45 -3.93
C THR A 90 -16.94 4.77 -3.23
N THR A 91 -16.33 4.95 -2.08
CA THR A 91 -16.32 6.21 -1.35
C THR A 91 -14.99 6.90 -1.62
N ASN A 92 -15.00 8.13 -2.12
CA ASN A 92 -13.79 8.91 -2.35
C ASN A 92 -13.30 9.55 -1.04
N ILE A 93 -12.13 10.17 -1.08
CA ILE A 93 -11.51 10.83 0.08
C ILE A 93 -12.39 11.97 0.66
N GLY A 94 -13.23 12.60 -0.16
CA GLY A 94 -14.20 13.62 0.27
C GLY A 94 -15.49 13.05 0.87
N GLY A 95 -15.58 11.72 1.06
CA GLY A 95 -16.77 11.08 1.62
C GLY A 95 -17.90 10.83 0.62
N ARG A 96 -17.71 11.14 -0.67
CA ARG A 96 -18.74 10.93 -1.68
C ARG A 96 -18.78 9.49 -2.13
N VAL A 97 -19.95 8.86 -2.02
CA VAL A 97 -20.22 7.49 -2.43
C VAL A 97 -20.78 7.47 -3.85
N GLN A 98 -20.16 6.70 -4.73
CA GLN A 98 -20.53 6.59 -6.12
C GLN A 98 -20.71 5.12 -6.52
N ALA A 99 -21.77 4.83 -7.29
CA ALA A 99 -21.97 3.49 -7.84
C ALA A 99 -21.03 3.27 -9.03
N ARG A 100 -20.31 2.17 -8.97
CA ARG A 100 -19.48 1.66 -10.07
C ARG A 100 -20.25 0.57 -10.79
N LYS A 101 -20.29 0.65 -12.11
CA LYS A 101 -20.91 -0.37 -12.96
C LYS A 101 -19.82 -1.24 -13.58
N LYS A 102 -20.13 -2.50 -13.77
CA LYS A 102 -19.34 -3.40 -14.61
C LYS A 102 -19.29 -2.85 -16.04
N ALA A 103 -18.09 -2.68 -16.56
CA ALA A 103 -17.81 -2.18 -17.91
C ALA A 103 -17.42 -3.30 -18.88
N PHE A 104 -16.80 -4.37 -18.36
CA PHE A 104 -16.30 -5.50 -19.17
C PHE A 104 -16.79 -6.82 -18.58
N GLU A 105 -17.03 -7.80 -19.45
CA GLU A 105 -17.29 -9.17 -19.01
C GLU A 105 -16.00 -9.83 -18.54
N SER A 106 -16.08 -10.62 -17.47
CA SER A 106 -14.97 -11.39 -16.93
C SER A 106 -15.44 -12.75 -16.45
N THR A 107 -14.58 -13.73 -16.58
CA THR A 107 -14.74 -15.06 -15.97
C THR A 107 -14.26 -15.07 -14.51
N GLN A 108 -13.55 -14.03 -14.07
CA GLN A 108 -13.04 -13.92 -12.70
C GLN A 108 -14.18 -13.57 -11.74
N THR A 109 -14.07 -14.10 -10.54
CA THR A 109 -15.07 -13.87 -9.48
C THR A 109 -14.81 -12.53 -8.80
N PRO A 110 -15.83 -11.65 -8.64
CA PRO A 110 -15.69 -10.41 -7.89
C PRO A 110 -15.32 -10.65 -6.41
N ASP A 111 -14.55 -9.74 -5.83
CA ASP A 111 -14.02 -9.83 -4.46
C ASP A 111 -15.11 -10.13 -3.42
N TRP A 112 -16.24 -9.41 -3.47
CA TRP A 112 -17.31 -9.61 -2.52
C TRP A 112 -17.89 -11.03 -2.54
N LYS A 113 -17.89 -11.71 -3.71
CA LYS A 113 -18.30 -13.09 -3.82
C LYS A 113 -17.28 -14.04 -3.21
N ILE A 114 -16.00 -13.78 -3.40
CA ILE A 114 -14.92 -14.59 -2.79
C ILE A 114 -15.00 -14.47 -1.27
N ILE A 115 -15.16 -13.25 -0.75
CA ILE A 115 -15.32 -13.00 0.69
C ILE A 115 -16.57 -13.72 1.22
N ASN A 116 -17.68 -13.65 0.49
CA ASN A 116 -18.91 -14.36 0.87
C ASN A 116 -18.74 -15.90 0.88
N LEU A 117 -17.97 -16.44 -0.05
CA LEU A 117 -17.61 -17.87 -0.04
C LEU A 117 -16.75 -18.25 1.14
N MET A 118 -15.78 -17.40 1.49
CA MET A 118 -14.96 -17.59 2.68
C MET A 118 -15.80 -17.58 3.97
N HIS A 119 -16.76 -16.66 4.10
CA HIS A 119 -17.69 -16.62 5.21
C HIS A 119 -18.48 -17.93 5.34
N LYS A 120 -19.00 -18.46 4.23
CA LYS A 120 -19.70 -19.76 4.24
C LYS A 120 -18.83 -20.92 4.71
N VAL A 121 -17.56 -20.97 4.25
CA VAL A 121 -16.61 -22.01 4.67
C VAL A 121 -16.31 -21.89 6.17
N LEU A 122 -16.31 -20.68 6.70
CA LEU A 122 -16.09 -20.42 8.13
C LEU A 122 -17.35 -20.61 8.99
N GLY A 123 -18.47 -21.01 8.40
CA GLY A 123 -19.73 -21.32 9.12
C GLY A 123 -20.67 -20.13 9.29
N ASP A 124 -20.47 -19.04 8.56
CA ASP A 124 -21.41 -17.94 8.52
C ASP A 124 -22.57 -18.28 7.55
N GLU A 125 -23.80 -18.18 8.01
CA GLU A 125 -25.00 -18.45 7.20
C GLU A 125 -25.43 -17.27 6.33
N THR A 126 -24.78 -16.10 6.46
CA THR A 126 -25.11 -14.92 5.66
C THR A 126 -24.85 -15.19 4.18
N GLU A 127 -25.86 -14.97 3.36
CA GLU A 127 -25.78 -15.19 1.91
C GLU A 127 -26.11 -13.92 1.12
N TYR A 128 -25.07 -13.34 0.52
CA TYR A 128 -25.26 -12.27 -0.46
C TYR A 128 -25.36 -12.88 -1.86
N ARG A 129 -26.48 -12.66 -2.53
CA ARG A 129 -26.72 -13.14 -3.90
C ARG A 129 -26.36 -12.09 -4.95
N ARG A 130 -26.48 -10.82 -4.58
CA ARG A 130 -26.23 -9.68 -5.45
C ARG A 130 -25.44 -8.63 -4.69
N PHE A 131 -24.71 -7.83 -5.41
CA PHE A 131 -24.01 -6.68 -4.86
C PHE A 131 -24.95 -5.74 -4.06
N SER A 132 -26.21 -5.59 -4.52
CA SER A 132 -27.20 -4.78 -3.81
C SER A 132 -27.43 -5.22 -2.36
N ASP A 133 -27.32 -6.52 -2.09
CA ASP A 133 -27.56 -7.09 -0.76
C ASP A 133 -26.44 -6.61 0.22
N VAL A 134 -25.20 -6.55 -0.27
CA VAL A 134 -24.05 -5.98 0.48
C VAL A 134 -24.26 -4.48 0.73
N THR A 135 -24.70 -3.72 -0.29
CA THR A 135 -24.95 -2.28 -0.14
C THR A 135 -26.07 -2.01 0.87
N GLU A 136 -27.12 -2.83 0.86
CA GLU A 136 -28.22 -2.72 1.78
C GLU A 136 -27.77 -2.96 3.22
N GLU A 137 -26.97 -3.99 3.47
CA GLU A 137 -26.42 -4.24 4.80
C GLU A 137 -25.49 -3.12 5.27
N ILE A 138 -24.64 -2.58 4.39
CA ILE A 138 -23.81 -1.42 4.71
C ILE A 138 -24.70 -0.25 5.17
N SER A 139 -25.80 0.02 4.46
CA SER A 139 -26.71 1.11 4.81
C SER A 139 -27.42 0.89 6.16
N GLN A 140 -27.64 -0.35 6.55
CA GLN A 140 -28.27 -0.70 7.81
C GLN A 140 -27.30 -0.69 9.01
N LYS A 141 -26.06 -1.11 8.79
CA LYS A 141 -25.12 -1.39 9.87
C LYS A 141 -23.99 -0.36 10.03
N VAL A 142 -23.64 0.34 8.95
CA VAL A 142 -22.45 1.24 8.97
C VAL A 142 -22.89 2.68 9.23
N PRO A 143 -22.47 3.32 10.33
CA PRO A 143 -22.76 4.72 10.60
C PRO A 143 -22.33 5.63 9.46
N GLY A 144 -23.16 6.59 9.11
CA GLY A 144 -22.93 7.52 8.00
C GLY A 144 -23.35 7.00 6.62
N TYR A 145 -23.80 5.74 6.52
CA TYR A 145 -24.21 5.14 5.25
C TYR A 145 -25.73 4.83 5.18
N GLN A 146 -26.54 5.29 6.15
CA GLN A 146 -27.95 4.89 6.31
C GLN A 146 -28.84 5.19 5.11
N GLU A 147 -28.53 6.23 4.35
CA GLU A 147 -29.32 6.61 3.16
C GLU A 147 -28.69 6.15 1.84
N ILE A 148 -27.60 5.39 1.91
CA ILE A 148 -26.83 4.99 0.73
C ILE A 148 -27.42 3.70 0.14
N SER A 149 -27.90 3.81 -1.08
CA SER A 149 -28.38 2.70 -1.88
C SER A 149 -27.73 2.75 -3.27
N LYS A 150 -27.86 1.66 -4.05
CA LYS A 150 -27.43 1.66 -5.45
C LYS A 150 -28.12 2.79 -6.26
N LYS A 151 -29.32 3.17 -5.88
CA LYS A 151 -30.10 4.23 -6.54
C LYS A 151 -29.59 5.62 -6.17
N SER A 152 -29.37 5.90 -4.88
CA SER A 152 -28.86 7.19 -4.40
C SER A 152 -27.42 7.44 -4.80
N ALA A 153 -26.58 6.41 -4.77
CA ALA A 153 -25.19 6.46 -5.25
C ALA A 153 -25.05 6.47 -6.79
N GLY A 154 -26.15 6.43 -7.54
CA GLY A 154 -26.26 6.30 -8.99
C GLY A 154 -25.40 7.24 -9.82
N LYS A 155 -25.98 8.06 -10.71
CA LYS A 155 -25.23 8.83 -11.70
C LYS A 155 -24.31 9.92 -11.11
N THR A 156 -24.74 10.57 -10.02
CA THR A 156 -24.05 11.71 -9.43
C THR A 156 -23.35 11.39 -8.10
N GLY A 157 -23.63 10.21 -7.52
CA GLY A 157 -23.19 9.86 -6.16
C GLY A 157 -24.00 10.58 -5.09
N CYS A 158 -23.78 10.19 -3.83
CA CYS A 158 -24.31 10.86 -2.64
C CYS A 158 -23.22 10.99 -1.59
N ASP A 159 -23.35 12.00 -0.74
CA ASP A 159 -22.40 12.18 0.33
C ASP A 159 -22.82 11.31 1.53
N ARG A 160 -21.87 10.65 2.17
CA ARG A 160 -22.11 9.99 3.44
C ARG A 160 -22.33 11.06 4.51
N ALA A 161 -23.11 10.74 5.55
CA ALA A 161 -23.22 11.62 6.69
C ALA A 161 -21.85 11.83 7.35
N ASP A 162 -21.57 13.06 7.82
CA ASP A 162 -20.31 13.38 8.45
C ASP A 162 -20.07 12.47 9.66
N ILE A 163 -19.00 11.72 9.59
CA ILE A 163 -18.44 11.02 10.74
C ILE A 163 -17.39 11.95 11.29
N ALA A 164 -17.52 12.33 12.56
CA ALA A 164 -16.54 13.19 13.22
C ALA A 164 -15.13 12.65 12.98
N SER A 165 -14.29 13.42 12.28
CA SER A 165 -12.89 13.12 12.13
C SER A 165 -12.22 13.27 13.49
N SER A 166 -11.47 12.27 13.92
CA SER A 166 -10.54 12.50 15.03
C SER A 166 -9.36 13.28 14.47
N ASP A 167 -9.18 14.50 14.90
CA ASP A 167 -7.96 15.26 14.64
C ASP A 167 -6.81 14.55 15.35
N GLY A 168 -6.16 13.65 14.64
CA GLY A 168 -4.90 13.07 15.11
C GLY A 168 -3.81 14.15 15.13
N PRO A 169 -2.86 14.08 16.07
CA PRO A 169 -1.77 15.05 16.12
C PRO A 169 -0.97 14.98 14.81
N VAL A 170 -0.83 16.11 14.14
CA VAL A 170 0.12 16.26 13.03
C VAL A 170 1.51 16.20 13.64
N SER A 171 2.27 15.14 13.33
CA SER A 171 3.65 15.04 13.78
C SER A 171 4.48 16.15 13.15
N ASP A 172 5.19 16.91 13.99
CA ASP A 172 6.15 17.93 13.54
C ASP A 172 7.40 17.21 13.00
N ASN A 173 7.43 16.99 11.68
CA ASN A 173 8.54 16.36 10.99
C ASN A 173 9.67 17.36 10.72
N ARG A 174 10.21 18.03 11.74
CA ARG A 174 11.42 18.82 11.59
C ARG A 174 12.58 17.93 11.15
N VAL A 175 13.30 18.42 10.14
CA VAL A 175 14.47 17.70 9.60
C VAL A 175 15.61 17.91 10.60
N GLU A 176 15.99 16.84 11.32
CA GLU A 176 17.27 16.83 12.04
C GLU A 176 18.42 16.76 11.03
N ALA A 177 19.54 17.42 11.34
CA ALA A 177 20.74 17.33 10.54
C ALA A 177 21.29 15.89 10.58
N GLY A 178 21.75 15.39 9.43
CA GLY A 178 22.34 14.06 9.33
C GLY A 178 23.65 13.93 10.13
N LYS A 179 23.96 12.72 10.54
CA LYS A 179 25.28 12.39 11.07
C LYS A 179 26.29 12.38 9.92
N ASP A 180 27.47 12.92 10.18
CA ASP A 180 28.63 13.03 9.28
C ASP A 180 28.53 12.36 7.90
N GLY A 181 28.21 13.17 6.87
CA GLY A 181 28.24 12.75 5.46
C GLY A 181 27.03 11.96 4.95
N SER A 182 26.08 11.59 5.81
CA SER A 182 24.85 10.93 5.39
C SER A 182 23.75 11.94 4.99
N LEU A 183 22.94 11.58 4.01
CA LEU A 183 21.77 12.35 3.58
C LEU A 183 20.49 11.69 4.09
N ARG A 184 19.50 12.52 4.45
CA ARG A 184 18.19 12.03 4.81
C ARG A 184 17.44 11.53 3.58
N LEU A 185 17.11 10.25 3.56
CA LEU A 185 16.31 9.66 2.50
C LEU A 185 14.86 10.13 2.61
N ARG A 186 14.31 10.60 1.50
CA ARG A 186 12.89 10.87 1.31
C ARG A 186 12.38 10.03 0.17
N VAL A 187 11.47 9.14 0.46
CA VAL A 187 10.78 8.35 -0.56
C VAL A 187 9.62 9.18 -1.10
N ALA A 188 9.57 9.38 -2.42
CA ALA A 188 8.52 10.12 -3.09
C ALA A 188 7.67 9.17 -3.95
N THR A 189 6.35 9.33 -3.88
CA THR A 189 5.42 8.66 -4.80
C THR A 189 5.03 9.63 -5.89
N TYR A 190 5.29 9.26 -7.14
CA TYR A 190 4.90 10.03 -8.32
C TYR A 190 3.64 9.43 -8.95
N LEU A 191 2.93 10.22 -9.76
CA LEU A 191 1.70 9.80 -10.43
C LEU A 191 1.86 8.51 -11.25
N PHE A 192 3.00 8.36 -11.89
CA PHE A 192 3.39 7.15 -12.62
C PHE A 192 4.57 6.44 -11.91
N SER A 193 4.49 6.33 -10.58
CA SER A 193 5.37 5.41 -9.87
C SER A 193 4.99 3.99 -10.23
N HIS A 194 5.97 3.12 -10.34
CA HIS A 194 5.74 1.72 -10.64
C HIS A 194 4.72 1.11 -9.66
N ASP A 195 3.61 0.65 -10.23
CA ASP A 195 2.56 -0.11 -9.59
C ASP A 195 2.29 -1.30 -10.51
N LYS A 196 2.10 -2.49 -9.97
CA LYS A 196 1.92 -3.71 -10.79
C LYS A 196 0.79 -3.58 -11.80
N VAL A 197 -0.26 -2.83 -11.51
CA VAL A 197 -1.35 -2.57 -12.46
C VAL A 197 -0.87 -1.69 -13.62
N LEU A 198 -0.03 -0.70 -13.34
CA LEU A 198 0.56 0.16 -14.37
C LEU A 198 1.65 -0.59 -15.15
N ASP A 199 2.48 -1.37 -14.47
CA ASP A 199 3.54 -2.20 -15.08
C ASP A 199 2.97 -3.22 -16.07
N ALA A 200 1.79 -3.76 -15.80
CA ALA A 200 1.07 -4.64 -16.71
C ALA A 200 0.62 -3.94 -18.01
N SER A 201 0.72 -2.60 -18.08
CA SER A 201 0.34 -1.81 -19.24
C SER A 201 1.55 -1.38 -20.07
N SER A 202 1.84 -2.11 -21.15
CA SER A 202 2.92 -1.76 -22.10
C SER A 202 2.79 -0.34 -22.69
N LYS A 203 1.57 0.21 -22.72
CA LYS A 203 1.30 1.56 -23.22
C LYS A 203 1.74 2.67 -22.27
N LEU A 204 1.86 2.38 -20.97
CA LEU A 204 2.25 3.35 -19.95
C LEU A 204 3.71 3.23 -19.53
N ALA A 205 4.41 2.17 -19.96
CA ALA A 205 5.79 1.90 -19.57
C ALA A 205 6.77 3.07 -19.85
N HIS A 206 6.53 3.86 -20.88
CA HIS A 206 7.38 5.01 -21.22
C HIS A 206 7.22 6.21 -20.28
N HIS A 207 6.23 6.21 -19.39
CA HIS A 207 6.04 7.22 -18.36
C HIS A 207 6.75 6.88 -17.05
N PHE A 208 7.27 5.67 -16.91
CA PHE A 208 7.94 5.25 -15.70
C PHE A 208 9.30 5.91 -15.58
N LEU A 209 9.57 6.42 -14.40
CA LEU A 209 10.87 7.01 -14.10
C LEU A 209 11.87 5.92 -13.76
N PRO A 210 13.10 5.98 -14.30
CA PRO A 210 14.18 5.12 -13.83
C PRO A 210 14.52 5.45 -12.37
N SER A 211 15.20 4.54 -11.69
CA SER A 211 15.75 4.80 -10.36
C SER A 211 16.59 6.08 -10.40
N THR A 212 16.10 7.13 -9.75
CA THR A 212 16.68 8.47 -9.78
C THR A 212 16.88 8.99 -8.37
N ALA A 213 18.06 9.55 -8.08
CA ALA A 213 18.37 10.19 -6.82
C ALA A 213 18.44 11.71 -7.03
N TYR A 214 17.47 12.44 -6.52
CA TYR A 214 17.46 13.90 -6.61
C TYR A 214 18.28 14.49 -5.45
N LEU A 215 19.29 15.26 -5.78
CA LEU A 215 20.24 15.88 -4.87
C LEU A 215 20.21 17.40 -5.00
N HIS A 216 20.42 18.11 -3.88
CA HIS A 216 20.69 19.53 -3.90
C HIS A 216 22.10 19.80 -4.45
N GLU A 217 22.30 20.92 -5.13
CA GLU A 217 23.60 21.30 -5.74
C GLU A 217 24.74 21.31 -4.72
N ASP A 218 24.51 21.86 -3.52
CA ASP A 218 25.54 21.91 -2.46
C ASP A 218 25.97 20.52 -2.00
N ASP A 219 25.03 19.57 -1.91
CA ASP A 219 25.33 18.20 -1.47
C ASP A 219 26.01 17.43 -2.60
N ALA A 220 25.55 17.59 -3.83
CA ALA A 220 26.18 17.02 -5.01
C ALA A 220 27.64 17.49 -5.16
N GLN A 221 27.91 18.78 -4.91
CA GLN A 221 29.27 19.32 -4.94
C GLN A 221 30.16 18.69 -3.86
N LYS A 222 29.67 18.58 -2.61
CA LYS A 222 30.41 17.92 -1.51
C LYS A 222 30.72 16.47 -1.82
N LEU A 223 29.79 15.76 -2.47
CA LEU A 223 29.96 14.35 -2.85
C LEU A 223 30.70 14.16 -4.17
N SER A 224 31.08 15.24 -4.87
CA SER A 224 31.71 15.21 -6.20
C SER A 224 30.84 14.49 -7.25
N VAL A 225 29.52 14.60 -7.13
CA VAL A 225 28.50 14.02 -8.01
C VAL A 225 28.01 15.07 -8.99
N LYS A 226 27.85 14.72 -10.26
CA LYS A 226 27.28 15.56 -11.31
C LYS A 226 25.91 15.03 -11.75
N ASP A 227 25.12 15.90 -12.39
CA ASP A 227 23.86 15.48 -13.02
C ASP A 227 24.12 14.39 -14.06
N GLY A 228 23.38 13.29 -13.96
CA GLY A 228 23.54 12.11 -14.82
C GLY A 228 24.55 11.07 -14.34
N ASP A 229 25.31 11.32 -13.29
CA ASP A 229 26.22 10.31 -12.71
C ASP A 229 25.44 9.16 -12.10
N THR A 230 25.99 7.95 -12.12
CA THR A 230 25.49 6.82 -11.34
C THR A 230 25.97 6.97 -9.89
N VAL A 231 25.03 6.85 -8.96
CA VAL A 231 25.31 6.90 -7.52
C VAL A 231 24.78 5.64 -6.83
N LEU A 232 25.49 5.22 -5.81
CA LEU A 232 25.08 4.17 -4.89
C LEU A 232 24.58 4.79 -3.59
N LEU A 233 23.34 4.50 -3.24
CA LEU A 233 22.76 4.81 -1.94
C LEU A 233 22.87 3.58 -1.04
N SER A 234 23.38 3.73 0.17
CA SER A 234 23.61 2.63 1.11
C SER A 234 22.99 2.93 2.47
N ALA A 235 22.29 1.95 3.04
CA ALA A 235 21.76 1.98 4.41
C ALA A 235 21.92 0.59 5.04
N GLY A 236 22.83 0.47 6.03
CA GLY A 236 23.18 -0.84 6.58
C GLY A 236 23.69 -1.79 5.49
N ASN A 237 23.02 -2.92 5.31
CA ASN A 237 23.35 -3.90 4.28
C ASN A 237 22.60 -3.70 2.95
N ALA A 238 21.70 -2.74 2.88
CA ALA A 238 20.92 -2.46 1.68
C ALA A 238 21.62 -1.42 0.81
N ASN A 239 21.59 -1.65 -0.50
CA ASN A 239 22.16 -0.78 -1.51
C ASN A 239 21.16 -0.55 -2.64
N LEU A 240 21.17 0.66 -3.20
CA LEU A 240 20.36 1.03 -4.36
C LEU A 240 21.22 1.86 -5.33
N GLU A 241 21.35 1.42 -6.56
CA GLU A 241 21.92 2.21 -7.64
C GLU A 241 20.86 3.12 -8.25
N ALA A 242 21.23 4.38 -8.49
CA ALA A 242 20.33 5.36 -9.09
C ALA A 242 21.12 6.36 -9.94
N THR A 243 20.42 6.99 -10.90
CA THR A 243 20.99 8.12 -11.64
C THR A 243 20.81 9.41 -10.85
N ALA A 244 21.86 10.14 -10.60
CA ALA A 244 21.82 11.41 -9.91
C ALA A 244 21.12 12.48 -10.77
N LYS A 245 20.20 13.22 -10.17
CA LYS A 245 19.55 14.40 -10.73
C LYS A 245 19.80 15.59 -9.81
N VAL A 246 20.64 16.51 -10.25
CA VAL A 246 21.07 17.65 -9.43
C VAL A 246 20.20 18.87 -9.71
N ASN A 247 19.59 19.43 -8.69
CA ASN A 247 18.78 20.66 -8.80
C ASN A 247 18.56 21.34 -7.44
N ASN A 248 18.09 22.59 -7.46
CA ASN A 248 17.83 23.41 -6.26
C ASN A 248 16.41 23.23 -5.69
N ARG A 249 15.63 22.26 -6.19
CA ARG A 249 14.26 22.01 -5.69
C ARG A 249 14.26 21.06 -4.48
N CYS A 250 15.35 20.31 -4.29
CA CYS A 250 15.54 19.48 -3.12
C CYS A 250 16.12 20.31 -1.99
N GLN A 251 15.80 19.96 -0.75
CA GLN A 251 16.42 20.57 0.42
C GLN A 251 17.82 19.98 0.62
N SER A 252 18.83 20.83 0.91
CA SER A 252 20.18 20.38 1.26
C SER A 252 20.14 19.53 2.54
N GLY A 253 21.00 18.51 2.59
CA GLY A 253 21.02 17.50 3.65
C GLY A 253 20.05 16.32 3.40
N GLY A 254 19.38 16.29 2.24
CA GLY A 254 18.45 15.22 1.88
C GLY A 254 18.65 14.71 0.46
N VAL A 255 18.25 13.46 0.23
CA VAL A 255 18.13 12.85 -1.08
C VAL A 255 16.71 12.37 -1.27
N VAL A 256 16.08 12.72 -2.40
CA VAL A 256 14.74 12.28 -2.75
C VAL A 256 14.84 11.19 -3.80
N VAL A 257 14.25 10.04 -3.51
CA VAL A 257 14.23 8.89 -4.42
C VAL A 257 12.78 8.51 -4.69
N PRO A 258 12.35 8.48 -5.96
CA PRO A 258 11.05 7.95 -6.33
C PRO A 258 10.92 6.48 -5.92
N ARG A 259 9.72 6.12 -5.47
CA ARG A 259 9.37 4.72 -5.32
C ARG A 259 9.20 4.12 -6.73
N VAL A 260 10.01 3.12 -7.03
CA VAL A 260 9.95 2.34 -8.27
C VAL A 260 9.77 0.87 -7.90
N SER A 261 9.12 0.09 -8.75
CA SER A 261 8.75 -1.31 -8.49
C SER A 261 9.83 -2.33 -8.87
N ASP A 262 11.09 -2.04 -8.59
CA ASP A 262 12.12 -3.06 -8.67
C ASP A 262 12.22 -3.85 -7.35
N GLU A 263 12.64 -5.09 -7.42
CA GLU A 263 12.58 -6.09 -6.32
C GLU A 263 13.18 -5.63 -4.99
N GLN A 264 14.03 -4.64 -4.98
CA GLN A 264 14.68 -4.12 -3.79
C GLN A 264 14.43 -2.63 -3.56
N GLY A 265 14.05 -1.89 -4.56
CA GLY A 265 13.68 -0.49 -4.54
C GLY A 265 14.14 0.35 -3.34
N VAL A 266 13.73 1.58 -3.31
CA VAL A 266 14.04 2.50 -2.19
C VAL A 266 13.54 2.00 -0.83
N ASN A 267 12.52 1.14 -0.80
CA ASN A 267 11.98 0.58 0.46
C ASN A 267 12.98 -0.33 1.18
N ALA A 268 13.95 -0.94 0.48
CA ALA A 268 15.01 -1.71 1.11
C ALA A 268 15.93 -0.86 1.98
N LEU A 269 16.07 0.43 1.67
CA LEU A 269 16.89 1.38 2.43
C LEU A 269 16.18 1.91 3.69
N VAL A 270 14.90 1.62 3.88
CA VAL A 270 14.09 2.08 5.02
C VAL A 270 13.95 0.94 6.02
N SER A 271 14.11 1.24 7.32
CA SER A 271 13.94 0.23 8.37
C SER A 271 12.54 -0.38 8.39
N ALA A 272 12.44 -1.70 8.55
CA ALA A 272 11.17 -2.44 8.56
C ALA A 272 10.21 -2.04 9.68
N ASP A 273 10.73 -1.52 10.78
CA ASP A 273 9.94 -1.06 11.92
C ASP A 273 9.40 0.37 11.76
N GLY A 274 9.78 1.05 10.67
CA GLY A 274 9.40 2.44 10.43
C GLY A 274 9.97 3.42 11.47
N SER A 275 10.91 2.98 12.31
CA SER A 275 11.52 3.80 13.36
C SER A 275 12.46 4.85 12.76
N GLY A 276 11.94 6.04 12.59
CA GLY A 276 12.72 7.22 12.27
C GLY A 276 13.05 7.44 10.79
N PRO A 277 13.70 8.55 10.49
CA PRO A 277 14.14 8.87 9.14
C PRO A 277 15.29 7.95 8.73
N ALA A 278 15.17 7.35 7.54
CA ALA A 278 16.29 6.62 6.96
C ALA A 278 17.40 7.60 6.58
N TRP A 279 18.61 7.30 7.02
CA TRP A 279 19.83 8.00 6.62
C TRP A 279 20.62 7.10 5.67
N VAL A 280 21.04 7.67 4.56
CA VAL A 280 21.78 6.94 3.53
C VAL A 280 23.11 7.61 3.24
N GLU A 281 24.12 6.80 3.05
CA GLU A 281 25.37 7.23 2.42
C GLU A 281 25.17 7.26 0.91
N VAL A 282 25.64 8.34 0.27
CA VAL A 282 25.58 8.48 -1.17
C VAL A 282 26.99 8.61 -1.70
N ARG A 283 27.37 7.73 -2.62
CA ARG A 283 28.67 7.78 -3.28
C ARG A 283 28.53 7.63 -4.78
N LYS A 284 29.41 8.26 -5.52
CA LYS A 284 29.55 8.06 -6.96
C LYS A 284 30.13 6.67 -7.22
N VAL A 285 29.55 5.95 -8.22
CA VAL A 285 30.03 4.66 -8.72
C VAL A 285 31.03 4.87 -9.84
#